data_db0cb7f9258d880ff21278898f09a884
#
_entry.id   db0cb7f9258d880ff21278898f09a884
#
_cell.length_a   1.000
_cell.length_b   1.000
_cell.length_c   1.000
_cell.angle_alpha   90.00
_cell.angle_beta   90.00
_cell.angle_gamma   90.00
#
_symmetry.space_group_name_H-M   'P 1'
#
loop_
_entity.id
_entity.type
_entity.pdbx_description
1 polymer ?
#
loop_
_entity_poly.entity_id
_entity_poly.type
_entity_poly.pdbx_seq_one_letter_code
_entity_poly.pdbx_strand_id
1 'polypeptide(L)'
;MLKIGALSQATGVSVRAIRHYDQHGLLASARAGNGYRAFQAVAITQVRQIQRLIATGFSLREIRSFPDCMLLIEGAKACADITDARRKRLSMLERQIEALETQRRRLRAMLIESAGSDQDPPA
;
A
#
# COMPACT_ATOMS: atom_id res chain seq x y z
N MET A 1 26.27 -3.32 -6.93
CA MET A 1 25.29 -3.76 -5.94
C MET A 1 25.18 -2.75 -4.81
N LEU A 2 24.00 -2.57 -4.26
CA LEU A 2 23.74 -1.57 -3.22
C LEU A 2 23.67 -2.24 -1.85
N LYS A 3 24.25 -1.59 -0.85
CA LYS A 3 24.00 -1.94 0.55
C LYS A 3 22.61 -1.40 0.96
N ILE A 4 22.05 -1.97 2.01
CA ILE A 4 20.70 -1.59 2.47
C ILE A 4 20.60 -0.10 2.82
N GLY A 5 21.65 0.49 3.36
CA GLY A 5 21.68 1.93 3.67
C GLY A 5 21.62 2.79 2.41
N ALA A 6 22.32 2.41 1.35
CA ALA A 6 22.27 3.10 0.08
C ALA A 6 20.90 2.98 -0.57
N LEU A 7 20.29 1.82 -0.49
CA LEU A 7 18.92 1.59 -0.99
C LEU A 7 17.90 2.45 -0.23
N SER A 8 18.06 2.54 1.09
CA SER A 8 17.24 3.42 1.94
C SER A 8 17.36 4.89 1.52
N GLN A 9 18.56 5.37 1.30
CA GLN A 9 18.80 6.75 0.86
C GLN A 9 18.21 7.02 -0.53
N ALA A 10 18.35 6.08 -1.45
CA ALA A 10 17.86 6.24 -2.82
C ALA A 10 16.33 6.29 -2.90
N THR A 11 15.64 5.61 -1.99
CA THR A 11 14.18 5.46 -2.02
C THR A 11 13.46 6.31 -0.99
N GLY A 12 14.14 6.79 0.03
CA GLY A 12 13.52 7.48 1.17
C GLY A 12 12.78 6.54 2.11
N VAL A 13 12.91 5.23 1.93
CA VAL A 13 12.25 4.21 2.74
C VAL A 13 13.20 3.73 3.84
N SER A 14 12.69 3.49 5.05
CA SER A 14 13.53 3.09 6.17
C SER A 14 14.19 1.73 5.93
N VAL A 15 15.36 1.55 6.53
CA VAL A 15 16.09 0.25 6.50
C VAL A 15 15.20 -0.87 7.05
N ARG A 16 14.43 -0.58 8.10
CA ARG A 16 13.51 -1.54 8.70
C ARG A 16 12.45 -2.02 7.70
N ALA A 17 11.85 -1.10 6.96
CA ALA A 17 10.84 -1.43 5.96
C ALA A 17 11.47 -2.25 4.83
N ILE A 18 12.65 -1.86 4.36
CA ILE A 18 13.37 -2.58 3.30
C ILE A 18 13.70 -4.01 3.74
N ARG A 19 14.16 -4.21 4.97
CA ARG A 19 14.38 -5.55 5.52
C ARG A 19 13.11 -6.38 5.51
N HIS A 20 11.99 -5.75 5.83
CA HIS A 20 10.69 -6.41 5.84
C HIS A 20 10.29 -6.85 4.43
N TYR A 21 10.48 -5.99 3.43
CA TYR A 21 10.23 -6.34 2.03
C TYR A 21 11.14 -7.48 1.56
N ASP A 22 12.41 -7.44 1.92
CA ASP A 22 13.38 -8.49 1.57
C ASP A 22 13.03 -9.83 2.20
N GLN A 23 12.58 -9.84 3.45
CA GLN A 23 12.11 -11.05 4.14
C GLN A 23 10.90 -11.68 3.44
N HIS A 24 10.08 -10.88 2.79
CA HIS A 24 8.94 -11.37 2.00
C HIS A 24 9.34 -11.79 0.58
N GLY A 25 10.62 -11.75 0.25
CA GLY A 25 11.10 -12.16 -1.08
C GLY A 25 10.75 -11.21 -2.20
N LEU A 26 10.50 -9.94 -1.89
CA LEU A 26 10.03 -8.95 -2.87
C LEU A 26 11.15 -8.18 -3.55
N LEU A 27 12.38 -8.31 -3.09
CA LEU A 27 13.51 -7.53 -3.59
C LEU A 27 14.57 -8.43 -4.24
N ALA A 28 15.19 -7.91 -5.30
CA ALA A 28 16.33 -8.56 -5.94
C ALA A 28 17.59 -8.35 -5.07
N SER A 29 17.91 -9.34 -4.25
CA SER A 29 19.02 -9.30 -3.31
C SER A 29 19.79 -10.62 -3.32
N ALA A 30 21.06 -10.54 -2.86
CA ALA A 30 21.91 -11.69 -2.65
C ALA A 30 22.86 -11.39 -1.49
N ARG A 31 23.38 -12.43 -0.84
CA ARG A 31 24.40 -12.25 0.19
C ARG A 31 25.74 -12.00 -0.47
N ALA A 32 26.40 -10.91 -0.08
CA ALA A 32 27.77 -10.63 -0.47
C ALA A 32 28.73 -11.59 0.23
N GLY A 33 29.98 -11.65 -0.24
CA GLY A 33 31.00 -12.55 0.29
C GLY A 33 31.33 -12.34 1.77
N ASN A 34 31.00 -11.18 2.33
CA ASN A 34 31.15 -10.85 3.75
C ASN A 34 29.91 -11.16 4.60
N GLY A 35 28.91 -11.82 4.01
CA GLY A 35 27.66 -12.18 4.68
C GLY A 35 26.59 -11.11 4.73
N TYR A 36 26.86 -9.90 4.27
CA TYR A 36 25.88 -8.82 4.22
C TYR A 36 24.98 -8.94 3.00
N ARG A 37 23.72 -8.50 3.14
CA ARG A 37 22.79 -8.41 2.02
C ARG A 37 23.24 -7.29 1.07
N ALA A 38 23.23 -7.60 -0.21
CA ALA A 38 23.46 -6.63 -1.27
C ALA A 38 22.26 -6.65 -2.22
N PHE A 39 21.87 -5.49 -2.73
CA PHE A 39 20.69 -5.33 -3.57
C PHE A 39 21.10 -4.92 -4.98
N GLN A 40 20.41 -5.47 -5.98
CA GLN A 40 20.59 -5.05 -7.35
C GLN A 40 19.94 -3.69 -7.58
N ALA A 41 20.38 -2.97 -8.63
CA ALA A 41 19.84 -1.65 -8.95
C ALA A 41 18.32 -1.67 -9.14
N VAL A 42 17.75 -2.75 -9.67
CA VAL A 42 16.31 -2.94 -9.85
C VAL A 42 15.55 -2.91 -8.52
N ALA A 43 16.21 -3.15 -7.40
CA ALA A 43 15.58 -3.08 -6.08
C ALA A 43 15.05 -1.67 -5.78
N ILE A 44 15.66 -0.62 -6.30
CA ILE A 44 15.18 0.75 -6.17
C ILE A 44 13.76 0.85 -6.75
N THR A 45 13.58 0.37 -7.97
CA THR A 45 12.28 0.34 -8.64
C THR A 45 11.27 -0.52 -7.88
N GLN A 46 11.71 -1.68 -7.41
CA GLN A 46 10.86 -2.60 -6.65
C GLN A 46 10.36 -1.96 -5.35
N VAL A 47 11.24 -1.31 -4.60
CA VAL A 47 10.85 -0.61 -3.36
C VAL A 47 9.83 0.49 -3.65
N ARG A 48 10.06 1.28 -4.70
CA ARG A 48 9.12 2.35 -5.09
C ARG A 48 7.75 1.80 -5.47
N GLN A 49 7.71 0.71 -6.21
CA GLN A 49 6.45 0.06 -6.59
C GLN A 49 5.71 -0.51 -5.41
N ILE A 50 6.43 -1.16 -4.49
CA ILE A 50 5.85 -1.66 -3.23
C ILE A 50 5.21 -0.51 -2.46
N GLN A 51 5.90 0.62 -2.35
CA GLN A 51 5.37 1.81 -1.68
C GLN A 51 4.08 2.31 -2.32
N ARG A 52 4.01 2.35 -3.64
CA ARG A 52 2.79 2.75 -4.36
C ARG A 52 1.63 1.81 -4.07
N LEU A 53 1.89 0.52 -4.08
CA LEU A 53 0.87 -0.50 -3.82
C LEU A 53 0.36 -0.40 -2.37
N ILE A 54 1.27 -0.26 -1.40
CA ILE A 54 0.91 -0.08 0.00
C ILE A 54 0.07 1.19 0.18
N ALA A 55 0.42 2.27 -0.50
CA ALA A 55 -0.34 3.53 -0.42
C ALA A 55 -1.78 3.39 -0.90
N THR A 56 -2.06 2.42 -1.77
CA THR A 56 -3.42 2.12 -2.24
C THR A 56 -4.11 1.03 -1.42
N GLY A 57 -3.49 0.60 -0.32
CA GLY A 57 -4.10 -0.33 0.63
C GLY A 57 -3.78 -1.80 0.43
N PHE A 58 -2.85 -2.15 -0.46
CA PHE A 58 -2.39 -3.53 -0.59
C PHE A 58 -1.47 -3.89 0.58
N SER A 59 -1.63 -5.10 1.11
CA SER A 59 -0.71 -5.66 2.10
C SER A 59 0.50 -6.30 1.42
N LEU A 60 1.57 -6.52 2.17
CA LEU A 60 2.75 -7.23 1.65
C LEU A 60 2.40 -8.66 1.23
N ARG A 61 1.50 -9.31 1.94
CA ARG A 61 1.02 -10.65 1.58
C ARG A 61 0.32 -10.64 0.22
N GLU A 62 -0.53 -9.65 -0.04
CA GLU A 62 -1.18 -9.49 -1.34
C GLU A 62 -0.16 -9.22 -2.44
N ILE A 63 0.80 -8.32 -2.19
CA ILE A 63 1.86 -7.99 -3.15
C ILE A 63 2.70 -9.23 -3.47
N ARG A 64 3.00 -10.05 -2.49
CA ARG A 64 3.76 -11.29 -2.68
C ARG A 64 3.06 -12.27 -3.61
N SER A 65 1.73 -12.26 -3.65
CA SER A 65 0.95 -13.12 -4.55
C SER A 65 0.89 -12.61 -5.98
N PHE A 66 1.35 -11.39 -6.24
CA PHE A 66 1.32 -10.80 -7.57
C PHE A 66 2.40 -11.39 -8.48
N PRO A 67 2.16 -11.45 -9.81
CA PRO A 67 3.19 -11.88 -10.76
C PRO A 67 4.39 -10.95 -10.76
N ASP A 68 5.56 -11.48 -11.09
CA ASP A 68 6.82 -10.72 -11.13
C ASP A 68 6.76 -9.50 -12.05
N CYS A 69 5.97 -9.55 -13.10
CA CYS A 69 5.81 -8.42 -14.02
C CYS A 69 5.27 -7.16 -13.35
N MET A 70 4.67 -7.29 -12.18
CA MET A 70 4.12 -6.16 -11.42
C MET A 70 5.18 -5.36 -10.68
N LEU A 71 6.35 -5.96 -10.42
CA LEU A 71 7.37 -5.40 -9.54
C LEU A 71 8.68 -5.04 -10.28
N LEU A 72 8.81 -5.41 -11.56
CA LEU A 72 10.13 -5.41 -12.21
C LEU A 72 10.49 -4.12 -12.92
N ILE A 73 9.53 -3.36 -13.44
CA ILE A 73 9.87 -2.22 -14.33
C ILE A 73 9.00 -1.02 -14.02
N GLU A 74 9.64 0.06 -13.52
CA GLU A 74 8.99 1.36 -13.34
C GLU A 74 8.78 2.01 -14.72
N GLY A 75 7.54 2.41 -15.03
CA GLY A 75 7.19 3.03 -16.30
C GLY A 75 6.90 2.05 -17.44
N ALA A 76 7.06 0.75 -17.25
CA ALA A 76 6.60 -0.22 -18.23
C ALA A 76 5.07 -0.28 -18.25
N LYS A 77 4.51 -0.70 -19.38
CA LYS A 77 3.09 -1.00 -19.45
C LYS A 77 2.75 -2.01 -18.35
N ALA A 78 1.79 -1.65 -17.52
CA ALA A 78 1.31 -2.55 -16.48
C ALA A 78 0.85 -3.86 -17.12
N CYS A 79 1.25 -5.00 -16.57
CA CYS A 79 0.71 -6.26 -17.04
C CYS A 79 -0.80 -6.32 -16.73
N ALA A 80 -1.53 -7.14 -17.48
CA ALA A 80 -2.99 -7.23 -17.35
C ALA A 80 -3.42 -7.53 -15.90
N ASP A 81 -2.66 -8.39 -15.20
CA ASP A 81 -2.98 -8.78 -13.82
C ASP A 81 -2.91 -7.62 -12.84
N ILE A 82 -1.96 -6.70 -13.01
CA ILE A 82 -1.87 -5.53 -12.14
C ILE A 82 -3.03 -4.57 -12.40
N THR A 83 -3.43 -4.42 -13.65
CA THR A 83 -4.56 -3.58 -14.02
C THR A 83 -5.86 -4.12 -13.40
N ASP A 84 -6.07 -5.42 -13.48
CA ASP A 84 -7.23 -6.07 -12.84
C ASP A 84 -7.21 -5.92 -11.33
N ALA A 85 -6.08 -6.12 -10.69
CA ALA A 85 -5.93 -5.95 -9.25
C ALA A 85 -6.25 -4.51 -8.82
N ARG A 86 -5.77 -3.53 -9.59
CA ARG A 86 -6.05 -2.11 -9.35
C ARG A 86 -7.52 -1.78 -9.51
N ARG A 87 -8.18 -2.31 -10.54
CA ARG A 87 -9.61 -2.11 -10.76
C ARG A 87 -10.44 -2.70 -9.63
N LYS A 88 -10.11 -3.90 -9.19
CA LYS A 88 -10.78 -4.54 -8.05
C LYS A 88 -10.60 -3.72 -6.78
N ARG A 89 -9.41 -3.20 -6.54
CA ARG A 89 -9.14 -2.35 -5.38
C ARG A 89 -9.96 -1.06 -5.45
N LEU A 90 -10.00 -0.42 -6.62
CA LEU A 90 -10.78 0.80 -6.83
C LEU A 90 -12.26 0.55 -6.55
N SER A 91 -12.83 -0.52 -7.09
CA SER A 91 -14.23 -0.90 -6.86
C SER A 91 -14.53 -1.14 -5.38
N MET A 92 -13.60 -1.77 -4.67
CA MET A 92 -13.73 -2.00 -3.23
C MET A 92 -13.74 -0.67 -2.46
N LEU A 93 -12.81 0.24 -2.78
CA LEU A 93 -12.73 1.56 -2.15
C LEU A 93 -14.00 2.37 -2.40
N GLU A 94 -14.52 2.36 -3.61
CA GLU A 94 -15.75 3.05 -3.96
C GLU A 94 -16.93 2.54 -3.12
N ARG A 95 -17.03 1.23 -2.93
CA ARG A 95 -18.06 0.63 -2.07
C ARG A 95 -17.88 1.02 -0.60
N GLN A 96 -16.64 1.08 -0.13
CA GLN A 96 -16.35 1.51 1.25
C GLN A 96 -16.71 2.98 1.45
N ILE A 97 -16.40 3.84 0.49
CA ILE A 97 -16.77 5.26 0.51
C ILE A 97 -18.29 5.41 0.59
N GLU A 98 -19.01 4.68 -0.25
CA GLU A 98 -20.47 4.69 -0.27
C GLU A 98 -21.07 4.27 1.08
N ALA A 99 -20.53 3.21 1.67
CA ALA A 99 -20.95 2.74 2.98
C ALA A 99 -20.68 3.79 4.07
N LEU A 100 -19.51 4.40 4.04
CA LEU A 100 -19.14 5.45 5.01
C LEU A 100 -19.99 6.71 4.83
N GLU A 101 -20.30 7.10 3.62
CA GLU A 101 -21.20 8.24 3.35
C GLU A 101 -22.60 7.97 3.89
N THR A 102 -23.10 6.76 3.75
CA THR A 102 -24.39 6.35 4.33
C THR A 102 -24.36 6.42 5.84
N GLN A 103 -23.31 5.90 6.47
CA GLN A 103 -23.14 5.95 7.91
C GLN A 103 -23.08 7.41 8.41
N ARG A 104 -22.35 8.25 7.69
CA ARG A 104 -22.23 9.67 8.03
C ARG A 104 -23.59 10.37 8.00
N ARG A 105 -24.37 10.12 6.96
CA ARG A 105 -25.72 10.70 6.83
C ARG A 105 -26.63 10.28 7.98
N ARG A 106 -26.60 9.00 8.33
CA ARG A 106 -27.40 8.46 9.44
C ARG A 106 -27.00 9.08 10.76
N LEU A 107 -25.69 9.18 11.00
CA LEU A 107 -25.19 9.76 12.24
C LEU A 107 -25.53 11.25 12.36
N ARG A 108 -25.41 12.00 11.25
CA ARG A 108 -25.83 13.39 11.22
C ARG A 108 -27.32 13.55 11.51
N ALA A 109 -28.14 12.69 10.92
CA ALA A 109 -29.59 12.69 11.19
C ALA A 109 -29.88 12.43 12.68
N MET A 110 -29.19 11.49 13.29
CA MET A 110 -29.32 11.22 14.73
C MET A 110 -28.91 12.41 15.59
N LEU A 111 -27.85 13.11 15.22
CA LEU A 111 -27.41 14.33 15.94
C LEU A 111 -28.43 15.46 15.81
N ILE A 112 -29.03 15.62 14.65
CA ILE A 112 -30.10 16.62 14.44
C ILE A 112 -31.32 16.28 15.27
N GLU A 113 -31.74 15.01 15.31
CA GLU A 113 -32.85 14.54 16.15
C GLU A 113 -32.58 14.79 17.64
N SER A 114 -31.35 14.47 18.10
CA SER A 114 -30.94 14.72 19.47
C SER A 114 -30.96 16.19 19.85
N ALA A 115 -30.47 17.05 18.94
CA ALA A 115 -30.50 18.50 19.14
C ALA A 115 -31.94 19.03 19.21
N GLY A 116 -32.83 18.49 18.35
CA GLY A 116 -34.26 18.80 18.41
C GLY A 116 -34.91 18.37 19.73
N SER A 117 -34.55 17.18 20.23
CA SER A 117 -35.05 16.67 21.51
C SER A 117 -34.55 17.47 22.70
N ASP A 118 -33.30 17.93 22.65
CA ASP A 118 -32.70 18.74 23.69
C ASP A 118 -33.32 20.14 23.75
N GLN A 119 -33.85 20.64 22.63
CA GLN A 119 -34.49 21.93 22.49
C GLN A 119 -35.96 21.92 22.97
N ASP A 120 -36.55 20.73 23.10
CA ASP A 120 -37.92 20.59 23.59
C ASP A 120 -37.87 20.55 25.12
N PRO A 121 -38.34 21.61 25.78
CA PRO A 121 -38.35 21.60 27.24
C PRO A 121 -39.27 20.49 27.73
N PRO A 122 -38.86 19.74 28.74
CA PRO A 122 -39.76 18.76 29.34
C PRO A 122 -40.99 19.49 29.89
N ALA A 123 -42.11 19.00 29.50
CA ALA A 123 -43.37 19.58 29.97
C ALA A 123 -43.50 19.55 31.49
#